data_53863cb83f39afee086b75c2a76a7b5d
#
_entry.id   53863cb83f39afee086b75c2a76a7b5d
#
_cell.length_a   1.000
_cell.length_b   1.000
_cell.length_c   1.000
_cell.angle_alpha   90.00
_cell.angle_beta   90.00
_cell.angle_gamma   90.00
#
_symmetry.space_group_name_H-M   'P 1'
#
loop_
_entity.id
_entity.type
_entity.pdbx_description
1 polymer ?
#
loop_
_entity_poly.entity_id
_entity_poly.type
_entity_poly.pdbx_seq_one_letter_code
_entity_poly.pdbx_strand_id
1 'polypeptide(L)'
;LVGGKTRTESVFNGLTHIDNINNHPNYVLIHDAARPCVELLDIKKLFSNIKNMDGIALGYPLTNALKKVDSKLKVTDNIAKDNYYLSFTPQLYKFAKLLNAYNVVFNKNIEVEDEIEAMTKSMFNVHILSSSPKNIKLTYDTDIKTIAKLLK
;
A
#
# COMPACT_ATOMS: atom_id res chain seq x y z
N LEU A 1 1.27 8.85 -19.93
CA LEU A 1 0.47 7.74 -19.43
C LEU A 1 -0.87 8.27 -18.91
N VAL A 2 -1.97 7.60 -19.26
CA VAL A 2 -3.31 7.96 -18.77
C VAL A 2 -3.66 7.06 -17.60
N GLY A 3 -4.19 7.63 -16.51
CA GLY A 3 -4.69 6.87 -15.37
C GLY A 3 -5.93 6.03 -15.74
N GLY A 4 -6.26 5.07 -14.89
CA GLY A 4 -7.48 4.27 -15.01
C GLY A 4 -8.69 4.90 -14.30
N LYS A 5 -9.83 4.23 -14.35
CA LYS A 5 -11.05 4.63 -13.64
C LYS A 5 -10.94 4.46 -12.12
N THR A 6 -10.03 3.60 -11.67
CA THR A 6 -9.73 3.33 -10.26
C THR A 6 -8.24 3.49 -9.98
N ARG A 7 -7.87 3.58 -8.69
CA ARG A 7 -6.46 3.56 -8.26
C ARG A 7 -5.76 2.28 -8.75
N THR A 8 -6.40 1.14 -8.56
CA THR A 8 -5.92 -0.18 -8.97
C THR A 8 -5.63 -0.25 -10.47
N GLU A 9 -6.56 0.23 -11.30
CA GLU A 9 -6.39 0.30 -12.76
C GLU A 9 -5.26 1.26 -13.16
N SER A 10 -5.13 2.39 -12.48
CA SER A 10 -4.04 3.35 -12.72
C SER A 10 -2.66 2.74 -12.44
N VAL A 11 -2.52 1.97 -11.36
CA VAL A 11 -1.28 1.26 -11.04
C VAL A 11 -1.00 0.17 -12.08
N PHE A 12 -2.00 -0.61 -12.47
CA PHE A 12 -1.85 -1.64 -13.50
C PHE A 12 -1.42 -1.05 -14.85
N ASN A 13 -2.02 0.06 -15.27
CA ASN A 13 -1.61 0.78 -16.48
C ASN A 13 -0.14 1.24 -16.40
N GLY A 14 0.27 1.71 -15.22
CA GLY A 14 1.67 2.09 -14.96
C GLY A 14 2.64 0.91 -15.09
N LEU A 15 2.31 -0.22 -14.48
CA LEU A 15 3.12 -1.45 -14.54
C LEU A 15 3.22 -1.98 -15.97
N THR A 16 2.10 -2.04 -16.69
CA THR A 16 2.04 -2.48 -18.10
C THR A 16 2.87 -1.55 -19.00
N HIS A 17 2.83 -0.24 -18.76
CA HIS A 17 3.64 0.71 -19.51
C HIS A 17 5.13 0.47 -19.29
N ILE A 18 5.56 0.25 -18.03
CA ILE A 18 6.96 -0.06 -17.70
C ILE A 18 7.41 -1.37 -18.38
N ASP A 19 6.54 -2.38 -18.39
CA ASP A 19 6.79 -3.66 -19.06
C ASP A 19 7.05 -3.48 -20.57
N ASN A 20 6.30 -2.62 -21.23
CA ASN A 20 6.38 -2.38 -22.66
C ASN A 20 7.62 -1.58 -23.13
N ILE A 21 8.33 -0.89 -22.24
CA ILE A 21 9.51 -0.09 -22.61
C ILE A 21 10.84 -0.86 -22.60
N ASN A 22 10.79 -2.19 -22.56
CA ASN A 22 11.96 -3.11 -22.60
C ASN A 22 13.06 -2.83 -21.56
N ASN A 23 12.75 -2.13 -20.49
CA ASN A 23 13.66 -1.85 -19.38
C ASN A 23 13.00 -2.29 -18.06
N HIS A 24 12.94 -3.62 -17.84
CA HIS A 24 12.26 -4.18 -16.69
C HIS A 24 13.06 -3.93 -15.41
N PRO A 25 12.57 -3.10 -14.48
CA PRO A 25 13.23 -2.90 -13.20
C PRO A 25 13.12 -4.16 -12.33
N ASN A 26 14.12 -4.41 -11.47
CA ASN A 26 14.01 -5.48 -10.48
C ASN A 26 12.90 -5.21 -9.45
N TYR A 27 12.69 -3.94 -9.11
CA TYR A 27 11.76 -3.49 -8.09
C TYR A 27 10.93 -2.32 -8.58
N VAL A 28 9.73 -2.19 -8.03
CA VAL A 28 8.86 -1.03 -8.17
C VAL A 28 8.42 -0.55 -6.80
N LEU A 29 8.49 0.78 -6.60
CA LEU A 29 8.00 1.45 -5.42
C LEU A 29 6.68 2.14 -5.73
N ILE A 30 5.60 1.71 -5.09
CA ILE A 30 4.28 2.33 -5.23
C ILE A 30 4.09 3.34 -4.11
N HIS A 31 3.71 4.56 -4.47
CA HIS A 31 3.48 5.63 -3.49
C HIS A 31 2.29 6.51 -3.84
N ASP A 32 1.45 6.77 -2.84
CA ASP A 32 0.31 7.68 -2.97
C ASP A 32 0.81 9.14 -3.03
N ALA A 33 0.49 9.89 -4.09
CA ALA A 33 0.80 11.32 -4.19
C ALA A 33 0.22 12.16 -3.03
N ALA A 34 -0.84 11.66 -2.39
CA ALA A 34 -1.46 12.27 -1.22
C ALA A 34 -0.70 12.04 0.11
N ARG A 35 0.50 11.44 0.11
CA ARG A 35 1.34 11.22 1.29
C ARG A 35 2.69 11.95 1.16
N PRO A 36 2.73 13.27 1.34
CA PRO A 36 3.94 14.05 1.10
C PRO A 36 5.00 13.92 2.20
N CYS A 37 4.66 13.33 3.37
CA CYS A 37 5.56 13.23 4.52
C CYS A 37 6.39 11.93 4.52
N VAL A 38 6.69 11.37 3.34
CA VAL A 38 7.56 10.19 3.23
C VAL A 38 8.99 10.54 3.61
N GLU A 39 9.60 9.73 4.47
CA GLU A 39 10.99 9.90 4.89
C GLU A 39 11.93 9.03 4.05
N LEU A 40 13.08 9.59 3.63
CA LEU A 40 14.10 8.83 2.90
C LEU A 40 14.57 7.59 3.68
N LEU A 41 14.58 7.67 5.01
CA LEU A 41 14.93 6.54 5.87
C LEU A 41 13.98 5.35 5.69
N ASP A 42 12.68 5.61 5.53
CA ASP A 42 11.69 4.56 5.31
C ASP A 42 11.88 3.88 3.95
N ILE A 43 12.19 4.65 2.91
CA ILE A 43 12.54 4.10 1.60
C ILE A 43 13.80 3.21 1.70
N LYS A 44 14.85 3.68 2.35
CA LYS A 44 16.07 2.89 2.57
C LYS A 44 15.80 1.60 3.33
N LYS A 45 14.94 1.63 4.37
CA LYS A 45 14.54 0.44 5.12
C LYS A 45 13.81 -0.58 4.24
N LEU A 46 12.91 -0.15 3.36
CA LEU A 46 12.24 -1.05 2.42
C LEU A 46 13.25 -1.80 1.55
N PHE A 47 14.19 -1.08 0.89
CA PHE A 47 15.19 -1.69 0.03
C PHE A 47 16.16 -2.62 0.78
N SER A 48 16.51 -2.33 2.02
CA SER A 48 17.40 -3.18 2.82
C SER A 48 16.74 -4.48 3.31
N ASN A 49 15.42 -4.54 3.38
CA ASN A 49 14.69 -5.67 3.94
C ASN A 49 13.99 -6.59 2.91
N ILE A 50 13.83 -6.18 1.65
CA ILE A 50 13.04 -6.93 0.66
C ILE A 50 13.65 -8.28 0.20
N LYS A 51 14.91 -8.55 0.47
CA LYS A 51 15.71 -9.62 -0.18
C LYS A 51 15.00 -10.96 -0.40
N ASN A 52 14.35 -11.51 0.63
CA ASN A 52 13.68 -12.82 0.61
C ASN A 52 12.15 -12.72 0.51
N MET A 53 11.63 -11.54 0.18
CA MET A 53 10.20 -11.27 0.10
C MET A 53 9.82 -10.93 -1.34
N ASP A 54 8.55 -11.10 -1.69
CA ASP A 54 8.05 -10.66 -3.00
C ASP A 54 7.55 -9.21 -2.95
N GLY A 55 7.16 -8.76 -1.75
CA GLY A 55 6.78 -7.40 -1.45
C GLY A 55 6.95 -7.04 0.01
N ILE A 56 7.12 -5.76 0.30
CA ILE A 56 7.20 -5.21 1.65
C ILE A 56 6.51 -3.85 1.68
N ALA A 57 5.64 -3.65 2.67
CA ALA A 57 4.90 -2.42 2.86
C ALA A 57 5.22 -1.81 4.23
N LEU A 58 5.07 -0.50 4.33
CA LEU A 58 5.12 0.17 5.63
C LEU A 58 3.77 0.04 6.36
N GLY A 59 3.83 0.02 7.68
CA GLY A 59 2.64 0.00 8.52
C GLY A 59 2.98 0.27 9.98
N TYR A 60 1.94 0.53 10.77
CA TYR A 60 2.06 0.61 12.22
C TYR A 60 0.93 -0.17 12.90
N PRO A 61 1.17 -0.72 14.11
CA PRO A 61 0.17 -1.52 14.80
C PRO A 61 -1.06 -0.67 15.17
N LEU A 62 -2.24 -1.27 15.09
CA LEU A 62 -3.47 -0.63 15.52
C LEU A 62 -3.44 -0.45 17.05
N THR A 63 -3.40 0.81 17.51
CA THR A 63 -3.31 1.14 18.95
C THR A 63 -4.68 1.27 19.61
N ASN A 64 -5.68 1.80 18.87
CA ASN A 64 -7.03 1.99 19.38
C ASN A 64 -7.83 0.68 19.39
N ALA A 65 -8.84 0.60 20.26
CA ALA A 65 -9.75 -0.54 20.29
C ALA A 65 -10.60 -0.59 19.01
N LEU A 66 -10.59 -1.75 18.34
CA LEU A 66 -11.36 -1.97 17.11
C LEU A 66 -12.75 -2.53 17.44
N LYS A 67 -13.78 -1.88 16.93
CA LYS A 67 -15.19 -2.25 17.12
C LYS A 67 -15.83 -2.53 15.77
N LYS A 68 -16.58 -3.61 15.69
CA LYS A 68 -17.51 -3.84 14.59
C LYS A 68 -18.85 -3.18 14.92
N VAL A 69 -19.43 -2.49 13.94
CA VAL A 69 -20.73 -1.81 14.09
C VAL A 69 -21.67 -2.23 12.95
N ASP A 70 -22.95 -2.12 13.20
CA ASP A 70 -23.99 -2.25 12.16
C ASP A 70 -24.18 -0.93 11.37
N SER A 71 -25.12 -0.93 10.43
CA SER A 71 -25.47 0.26 9.63
C SER A 71 -26.00 1.46 10.42
N LYS A 72 -26.40 1.26 11.70
CA LYS A 72 -26.86 2.30 12.62
C LYS A 72 -25.78 2.71 13.64
N LEU A 73 -24.52 2.30 13.41
CA LEU A 73 -23.38 2.55 14.28
C LEU A 73 -23.48 1.89 15.68
N LYS A 74 -24.39 0.93 15.87
CA LYS A 74 -24.46 0.14 17.10
C LYS A 74 -23.29 -0.85 17.12
N VAL A 75 -22.54 -0.88 18.22
CA VAL A 75 -21.43 -1.86 18.39
C VAL A 75 -22.03 -3.26 18.45
N THR A 76 -21.57 -4.13 17.54
CA THR A 76 -22.00 -5.53 17.44
C THR A 76 -20.93 -6.51 17.93
N ASP A 77 -19.64 -6.09 17.89
CA ASP A 77 -18.54 -6.95 18.30
C ASP A 77 -17.30 -6.15 18.73
N ASN A 78 -16.43 -6.79 19.50
CA ASN A 78 -15.11 -6.29 19.88
C ASN A 78 -14.06 -7.16 19.16
N ILE A 79 -13.25 -6.53 18.32
CA ILE A 79 -12.23 -7.26 17.56
C ILE A 79 -10.90 -7.16 18.29
N ALA A 80 -10.28 -8.32 18.59
CA ALA A 80 -8.93 -8.37 19.10
C ALA A 80 -7.99 -7.75 18.08
N LYS A 81 -7.20 -6.77 18.50
CA LYS A 81 -6.34 -5.98 17.59
C LYS A 81 -4.91 -6.49 17.46
N ASP A 82 -4.56 -7.53 18.20
CA ASP A 82 -3.25 -8.15 18.13
C ASP A 82 -2.99 -8.63 16.71
N ASN A 83 -1.83 -8.26 16.15
CA ASN A 83 -1.46 -8.53 14.75
C ASN A 83 -2.22 -7.74 13.69
N TYR A 84 -3.02 -6.73 14.04
CA TYR A 84 -3.60 -5.80 13.07
C TYR A 84 -2.69 -4.59 12.88
N TYR A 85 -2.42 -4.28 11.61
CA TYR A 85 -1.60 -3.15 11.19
C TYR A 85 -2.37 -2.25 10.24
N LEU A 86 -2.19 -0.96 10.37
CA LEU A 86 -2.60 0.02 9.38
C LEU A 86 -1.45 0.17 8.38
N SER A 87 -1.64 -0.40 7.18
CA SER A 87 -0.65 -0.31 6.10
C SER A 87 -0.77 1.00 5.34
N PHE A 88 0.36 1.45 4.78
CA PHE A 88 0.42 2.66 3.96
C PHE A 88 1.59 2.59 2.98
N THR A 89 1.58 3.51 2.01
CA THR A 89 2.66 3.66 1.03
C THR A 89 3.75 4.61 1.55
N PRO A 90 5.03 4.46 1.12
CA PRO A 90 5.50 3.63 0.01
C PRO A 90 5.50 2.13 0.32
N GLN A 91 5.27 1.34 -0.73
CA GLN A 91 5.31 -0.11 -0.71
C GLN A 91 6.26 -0.57 -1.82
N LEU A 92 7.15 -1.52 -1.53
CA LEU A 92 8.17 -2.00 -2.44
C LEU A 92 7.91 -3.43 -2.85
N TYR A 93 7.94 -3.72 -4.15
CA TYR A 93 7.66 -5.04 -4.71
C TYR A 93 8.70 -5.44 -5.73
N LYS A 94 8.94 -6.75 -5.89
CA LYS A 94 9.58 -7.29 -7.09
C LYS A 94 8.66 -7.01 -8.28
N PHE A 95 9.15 -6.27 -9.28
CA PHE A 95 8.34 -5.79 -10.40
C PHE A 95 7.56 -6.92 -11.08
N ALA A 96 8.24 -7.97 -11.51
CA ALA A 96 7.62 -9.11 -12.21
C ALA A 96 6.52 -9.80 -11.36
N LYS A 97 6.68 -9.83 -10.03
CA LYS A 97 5.71 -10.44 -9.13
C LYS A 97 4.44 -9.58 -9.00
N LEU A 98 4.60 -8.26 -8.85
CA LEU A 98 3.47 -7.35 -8.78
C LEU A 98 2.71 -7.31 -10.10
N LEU A 99 3.40 -7.23 -11.24
CA LEU A 99 2.76 -7.28 -12.56
C LEU A 99 1.98 -8.58 -12.75
N ASN A 100 2.56 -9.75 -12.36
CA ASN A 100 1.88 -11.03 -12.41
C ASN A 100 0.62 -11.03 -11.52
N ALA A 101 0.71 -10.51 -10.28
CA ALA A 101 -0.43 -10.42 -9.37
C ALA A 101 -1.58 -9.62 -9.98
N TYR A 102 -1.29 -8.48 -10.59
CA TYR A 102 -2.28 -7.67 -11.26
C TYR A 102 -2.90 -8.38 -12.48
N ASN A 103 -2.09 -9.06 -13.29
CA ASN A 103 -2.61 -9.89 -14.39
C ASN A 103 -3.58 -10.97 -13.89
N VAL A 104 -3.26 -11.63 -12.78
CA VAL A 104 -4.13 -12.65 -12.18
C VAL A 104 -5.46 -12.04 -11.72
N VAL A 105 -5.45 -10.93 -10.99
CA VAL A 105 -6.68 -10.34 -10.45
C VAL A 105 -7.55 -9.74 -11.55
N PHE A 106 -6.96 -9.10 -12.57
CA PHE A 106 -7.72 -8.56 -13.70
C PHE A 106 -8.30 -9.67 -14.58
N ASN A 107 -7.54 -10.72 -14.91
CA ASN A 107 -8.02 -11.83 -15.74
C ASN A 107 -9.14 -12.63 -15.05
N LYS A 108 -9.15 -12.66 -13.72
CA LYS A 108 -10.18 -13.37 -12.94
C LYS A 108 -11.30 -12.44 -12.44
N ASN A 109 -11.29 -11.16 -12.81
CA ASN A 109 -12.22 -10.13 -12.32
C ASN A 109 -12.30 -10.10 -10.78
N ILE A 110 -11.16 -10.22 -10.10
CA ILE A 110 -11.07 -10.13 -8.64
C ILE A 110 -10.91 -8.66 -8.26
N GLU A 111 -11.83 -8.15 -7.45
CA GLU A 111 -11.67 -6.81 -6.88
C GLU A 111 -10.60 -6.82 -5.79
N VAL A 112 -9.75 -5.80 -5.80
CA VAL A 112 -8.70 -5.57 -4.79
C VAL A 112 -8.62 -4.09 -4.46
N GLU A 113 -8.36 -3.80 -3.18
CA GLU A 113 -8.25 -2.43 -2.69
C GLU A 113 -6.84 -1.85 -2.89
N ASP A 114 -5.81 -2.70 -2.76
CA ASP A 114 -4.41 -2.30 -2.86
C ASP A 114 -3.50 -3.41 -3.43
N GLU A 115 -2.21 -3.08 -3.54
CA GLU A 115 -1.16 -3.96 -4.02
C GLU A 115 -0.95 -5.16 -3.10
N ILE A 116 -1.09 -4.98 -1.78
CA ILE A 116 -0.91 -6.06 -0.79
C ILE A 116 -1.97 -7.13 -1.04
N GLU A 117 -3.22 -6.69 -1.23
CA GLU A 117 -4.32 -7.62 -1.49
C GLU A 117 -4.14 -8.36 -2.83
N ALA A 118 -3.74 -7.65 -3.90
CA ALA A 118 -3.43 -8.28 -5.19
C ALA A 118 -2.34 -9.35 -5.04
N MET A 119 -1.26 -9.04 -4.35
CA MET A 119 -0.14 -9.95 -4.11
C MET A 119 -0.55 -11.16 -3.28
N THR A 120 -1.27 -10.96 -2.17
CA THR A 120 -1.68 -12.05 -1.28
C THR A 120 -2.72 -12.97 -1.91
N LYS A 121 -3.69 -12.42 -2.66
CA LYS A 121 -4.64 -13.22 -3.46
C LYS A 121 -3.95 -14.02 -4.58
N SER A 122 -2.77 -13.60 -4.99
CA SER A 122 -1.91 -14.30 -5.96
C SER A 122 -0.85 -15.20 -5.29
N MET A 123 -0.95 -15.45 -3.99
CA MET A 123 -0.08 -16.32 -3.19
C MET A 123 1.39 -15.86 -3.12
N PHE A 124 1.66 -14.58 -3.28
CA PHE A 124 2.99 -14.00 -3.09
C PHE A 124 3.24 -13.61 -1.63
N ASN A 125 4.52 -13.66 -1.25
CA ASN A 125 4.97 -13.38 0.12
C ASN A 125 5.18 -11.87 0.33
N VAL A 126 4.26 -11.24 1.08
CA VAL A 126 4.31 -9.81 1.41
C VAL A 126 4.42 -9.63 2.93
N HIS A 127 5.32 -8.73 3.36
CA HIS A 127 5.54 -8.41 4.76
C HIS A 127 5.22 -6.96 5.08
N ILE A 128 4.90 -6.68 6.34
CA ILE A 128 4.79 -5.32 6.88
C ILE A 128 6.06 -4.98 7.65
N LEU A 129 6.64 -3.83 7.34
CA LEU A 129 7.73 -3.22 8.10
C LEU A 129 7.16 -2.10 8.97
N SER A 130 7.40 -2.19 10.27
CA SER A 130 6.93 -1.17 11.21
C SER A 130 7.57 0.19 10.93
N SER A 131 6.75 1.22 10.84
CA SER A 131 7.17 2.59 10.59
C SER A 131 6.31 3.60 11.37
N SER A 132 6.67 4.87 11.29
CA SER A 132 6.02 5.97 11.99
C SER A 132 4.66 6.32 11.36
N PRO A 133 3.64 6.66 12.16
CA PRO A 133 2.36 7.17 11.64
C PRO A 133 2.46 8.59 11.05
N LYS A 134 3.64 9.23 11.04
CA LYS A 134 3.84 10.60 10.53
C LYS A 134 3.59 10.74 9.03
N ASN A 135 3.69 9.65 8.25
CA ASN A 135 3.43 9.68 6.82
C ASN A 135 1.91 9.67 6.54
N ILE A 136 1.27 10.76 6.95
CA ILE A 136 -0.19 10.96 6.91
C ILE A 136 -0.65 11.08 5.45
N LYS A 137 -1.81 10.46 5.14
CA LYS A 137 -2.50 10.66 3.87
C LYS A 137 -3.37 11.92 3.97
N LEU A 138 -3.18 12.85 3.06
CA LEU A 138 -4.08 14.00 2.89
C LEU A 138 -5.46 13.47 2.41
N THR A 139 -6.40 13.40 3.33
CA THR A 139 -7.76 12.89 3.08
C THR A 139 -8.81 13.96 3.37
N TYR A 140 -8.58 14.77 4.40
CA TYR A 140 -9.47 15.83 4.85
C TYR A 140 -8.74 17.18 4.88
N ASP A 141 -9.46 18.28 4.76
CA ASP A 141 -8.90 19.64 4.83
C ASP A 141 -8.13 19.91 6.15
N THR A 142 -8.56 19.25 7.23
CA THR A 142 -7.88 19.32 8.53
C THR A 142 -6.45 18.78 8.50
N ASP A 143 -6.16 17.84 7.59
CA ASP A 143 -4.84 17.21 7.48
C ASP A 143 -3.79 18.18 6.95
N ILE A 144 -4.19 19.18 6.14
CA ILE A 144 -3.30 20.17 5.53
C ILE A 144 -2.43 20.86 6.59
N LYS A 145 -3.04 21.29 7.71
CA LYS A 145 -2.31 22.00 8.78
C LYS A 145 -1.30 21.08 9.48
N THR A 146 -1.64 19.81 9.65
CA THR A 146 -0.76 18.81 10.27
C THR A 146 0.40 18.48 9.35
N ILE A 147 0.13 18.21 8.08
CA ILE A 147 1.13 17.92 7.05
C ILE A 147 2.09 19.08 6.88
N ALA A 148 1.59 20.32 6.80
CA ALA A 148 2.43 21.51 6.69
C ALA A 148 3.40 21.70 7.88
N LYS A 149 3.06 21.20 9.06
CA LYS A 149 3.97 21.21 10.24
C LYS A 149 5.01 20.08 10.16
N LEU A 150 4.67 18.95 9.58
CA LEU A 150 5.57 17.80 9.45
C LEU A 150 6.61 17.98 8.33
N LEU A 151 6.33 18.84 7.35
CA LEU A 151 7.22 19.14 6.23
C LEU A 151 8.25 20.26 6.54
N LYS A 152 8.19 20.89 7.71
CA LYS A 152 9.14 21.90 8.18
C LYS A 152 10.30 21.24 8.92
#